data_bceef66a6423a159a368743a67b743a5
#
_entry.id   bceef66a6423a159a368743a67b743a5
#
_cell.length_a   1.000
_cell.length_b   1.000
_cell.length_c   1.000
_cell.angle_alpha   90.00
_cell.angle_beta   90.00
_cell.angle_gamma   90.00
#
_symmetry.space_group_name_H-M   'P 1'
#
loop_
_entity.id
_entity.type
_entity.pdbx_description
1 polymer ?
#
loop_
_entity_poly.entity_id
_entity_poly.type
_entity_poly.pdbx_seq_one_letter_code
_entity_poly.pdbx_strand_id
1 'polypeptide(L)'
;MKRVLISGADGQLVTDIIKVLSTPENDMFFNVMAFNRKRLDVTHKEALEIEFEKNNPDFFIQGASYHVVEEINKNPKEACDVNIASLHYLTELCNKYNCTLINFSTNYVFSGLKPPPEDFQELDHYNEIDDPSPVNLYGILKYAGEQILSTSCEKYYNIRVSGLFGKTGSRAKNGSNFPYTIKKNLELSNSADHLEPVKVVADQIVNVGYTVDLAEVIVKMMRQEKQNLYGLYHLANKGECTWYEVAAKVAEVLGYGEDKITPIPTDEFYTNLKRPKDTSLNMWKVENRFDVEIPRWDDAIERFFKNEVL
;
A
#
# COMPACT_ATOMS: atom_id res chain seq x y z
N MET A 1 -22.65 -3.20 -16.44
CA MET A 1 -21.23 -2.91 -16.10
C MET A 1 -21.21 -1.95 -14.94
N LYS A 2 -20.43 -2.22 -13.91
CA LYS A 2 -20.20 -1.33 -12.77
C LYS A 2 -19.24 -0.19 -13.18
N ARG A 3 -19.59 1.04 -12.87
CA ARG A 3 -18.78 2.23 -13.17
C ARG A 3 -17.77 2.45 -12.06
N VAL A 4 -16.50 2.48 -12.41
CA VAL A 4 -15.39 2.61 -11.47
C VAL A 4 -14.68 3.93 -11.71
N LEU A 5 -14.78 4.85 -10.78
CA LEU A 5 -14.05 6.12 -10.80
C LEU A 5 -12.79 5.99 -9.95
N ILE A 6 -11.64 6.37 -10.46
CA ILE A 6 -10.35 6.18 -9.81
C ILE A 6 -9.58 7.49 -9.75
N SER A 7 -9.15 7.90 -8.56
CA SER A 7 -8.19 8.99 -8.37
C SER A 7 -6.75 8.45 -8.24
N GLY A 8 -5.76 9.29 -8.49
CA GLY A 8 -4.35 8.90 -8.35
C GLY A 8 -3.89 7.83 -9.34
N ALA A 9 -4.39 7.87 -10.58
CA ALA A 9 -4.16 6.87 -11.63
C ALA A 9 -2.67 6.58 -11.94
N ASP A 10 -1.77 7.52 -11.62
CA ASP A 10 -0.31 7.37 -11.82
C ASP A 10 0.37 6.65 -10.62
N GLY A 11 -0.37 6.27 -9.58
CA GLY A 11 0.16 5.56 -8.41
C GLY A 11 0.50 4.09 -8.73
N GLN A 12 1.59 3.54 -8.13
CA GLN A 12 2.06 2.20 -8.48
C GLN A 12 0.99 1.09 -8.28
N LEU A 13 0.25 1.09 -7.16
CA LEU A 13 -0.82 0.12 -6.92
C LEU A 13 -2.01 0.36 -7.87
N VAL A 14 -2.40 1.62 -8.05
CA VAL A 14 -3.55 1.99 -8.89
C VAL A 14 -3.30 1.63 -10.36
N THR A 15 -2.08 1.81 -10.85
CA THR A 15 -1.72 1.41 -12.23
C THR A 15 -1.95 -0.08 -12.45
N ASP A 16 -1.61 -0.93 -11.49
CA ASP A 16 -1.81 -2.38 -11.61
C ASP A 16 -3.30 -2.76 -11.41
N ILE A 17 -4.04 -2.06 -10.52
CA ILE A 17 -5.50 -2.22 -10.42
C ILE A 17 -6.17 -1.90 -11.76
N ILE A 18 -5.79 -0.81 -12.43
CA ILE A 18 -6.34 -0.44 -13.75
C ILE A 18 -6.03 -1.53 -14.77
N LYS A 19 -4.82 -2.09 -14.80
CA LYS A 19 -4.47 -3.19 -15.70
C LYS A 19 -5.35 -4.42 -15.47
N VAL A 20 -5.54 -4.82 -14.20
CA VAL A 20 -6.39 -5.99 -13.86
C VAL A 20 -7.85 -5.72 -14.21
N LEU A 21 -8.38 -4.52 -13.94
CA LEU A 21 -9.74 -4.14 -14.31
C LEU A 21 -9.95 -4.14 -15.84
N SER A 22 -8.89 -3.89 -16.62
CA SER A 22 -8.92 -3.83 -18.09
C SER A 22 -8.60 -5.16 -18.76
N THR A 23 -8.45 -6.26 -18.03
CA THR A 23 -8.32 -7.59 -18.63
C THR A 23 -9.63 -8.00 -19.32
N PRO A 24 -9.59 -8.82 -20.40
CA PRO A 24 -10.80 -9.25 -21.09
C PRO A 24 -11.87 -9.87 -20.17
N GLU A 25 -11.43 -10.55 -19.09
CA GLU A 25 -12.32 -11.14 -18.10
C GLU A 25 -13.03 -10.07 -17.25
N ASN A 26 -12.37 -8.97 -16.92
CA ASN A 26 -12.91 -7.94 -16.03
C ASN A 26 -13.57 -6.78 -16.77
N ASP A 27 -13.14 -6.49 -17.99
CA ASP A 27 -13.68 -5.41 -18.84
C ASP A 27 -15.19 -5.57 -19.13
N MET A 28 -15.69 -6.81 -19.14
CA MET A 28 -17.12 -7.08 -19.24
C MET A 28 -17.93 -6.70 -17.97
N PHE A 29 -17.28 -6.57 -16.82
CA PHE A 29 -17.94 -6.23 -15.53
C PHE A 29 -17.79 -4.74 -15.18
N PHE A 30 -16.67 -4.11 -15.56
CA PHE A 30 -16.28 -2.79 -15.10
C PHE A 30 -16.07 -1.82 -16.25
N ASN A 31 -16.61 -0.60 -16.09
CA ASN A 31 -16.29 0.56 -16.93
C ASN A 31 -15.42 1.52 -16.13
N VAL A 32 -14.14 1.64 -16.50
CA VAL A 32 -13.10 2.32 -15.72
C VAL A 32 -12.86 3.73 -16.21
N MET A 33 -12.92 4.70 -15.27
CA MET A 33 -12.58 6.11 -15.49
C MET A 33 -11.50 6.51 -14.50
N ALA A 34 -10.25 6.54 -14.95
CA ALA A 34 -9.09 6.77 -14.12
C ALA A 34 -8.49 8.16 -14.36
N PHE A 35 -8.28 8.91 -13.28
CA PHE A 35 -7.79 10.27 -13.30
C PHE A 35 -6.53 10.43 -12.45
N ASN A 36 -5.53 11.08 -13.00
CA ASN A 36 -4.38 11.55 -12.23
C ASN A 36 -4.70 12.90 -11.54
N ARG A 37 -3.78 13.38 -10.69
CA ARG A 37 -3.95 14.62 -9.92
C ARG A 37 -4.26 15.85 -10.79
N LYS A 38 -3.70 15.94 -12.01
CA LYS A 38 -3.94 17.08 -12.92
C LYS A 38 -5.37 17.13 -13.42
N ARG A 39 -6.01 15.97 -13.57
CA ARG A 39 -7.38 15.84 -14.05
C ARG A 39 -8.41 15.86 -12.92
N LEU A 40 -8.09 15.23 -11.77
CA LEU A 40 -8.96 15.19 -10.60
C LEU A 40 -8.08 15.30 -9.34
N ASP A 41 -7.99 16.50 -8.77
CA ASP A 41 -7.39 16.73 -7.46
C ASP A 41 -8.47 16.52 -6.39
N VAL A 42 -8.29 15.49 -5.57
CA VAL A 42 -9.26 15.07 -4.54
C VAL A 42 -9.41 16.08 -3.39
N THR A 43 -8.53 17.08 -3.30
CA THR A 43 -8.63 18.16 -2.32
C THR A 43 -9.65 19.22 -2.71
N HIS A 44 -10.14 19.20 -3.95
CA HIS A 44 -11.16 20.10 -4.46
C HIS A 44 -12.53 19.41 -4.47
N LYS A 45 -13.38 19.71 -3.46
CA LYS A 45 -14.70 19.10 -3.29
C LYS A 45 -15.58 19.25 -4.52
N GLU A 46 -15.62 20.45 -5.11
CA GLU A 46 -16.44 20.77 -6.28
C GLU A 46 -16.03 19.93 -7.51
N ALA A 47 -14.74 19.65 -7.67
CA ALA A 47 -14.26 18.80 -8.76
C ALA A 47 -14.70 17.34 -8.59
N LEU A 48 -14.72 16.85 -7.36
CA LEU A 48 -15.27 15.53 -7.03
C LEU A 48 -16.78 15.49 -7.29
N GLU A 49 -17.54 16.48 -6.85
CA GLU A 49 -19.00 16.58 -7.05
C GLU A 49 -19.36 16.52 -8.55
N ILE A 50 -18.67 17.28 -9.40
CA ILE A 50 -18.87 17.27 -10.87
C ILE A 50 -18.64 15.87 -11.45
N GLU A 51 -17.57 15.19 -11.05
CA GLU A 51 -17.28 13.85 -11.60
C GLU A 51 -18.24 12.79 -11.05
N PHE A 52 -18.71 12.89 -9.80
CA PHE A 52 -19.76 12.01 -9.27
C PHE A 52 -21.11 12.24 -9.96
N GLU A 53 -21.53 13.48 -10.16
CA GLU A 53 -22.77 13.82 -10.84
C GLU A 53 -22.76 13.31 -12.30
N LYS A 54 -21.67 13.54 -13.01
CA LYS A 54 -21.52 13.16 -14.42
C LYS A 54 -21.48 11.64 -14.61
N ASN A 55 -20.77 10.93 -13.73
CA ASN A 55 -20.46 9.52 -13.96
C ASN A 55 -21.28 8.56 -13.09
N ASN A 56 -21.89 9.05 -11.99
CA ASN A 56 -22.65 8.26 -11.01
C ASN A 56 -21.97 6.90 -10.73
N PRO A 57 -20.76 6.88 -10.11
CA PRO A 57 -19.96 5.69 -10.00
C PRO A 57 -20.57 4.67 -9.02
N ASP A 58 -20.39 3.38 -9.34
CA ASP A 58 -20.69 2.28 -8.40
C ASP A 58 -19.53 2.05 -7.41
N PHE A 59 -18.29 2.34 -7.86
CA PHE A 59 -17.08 2.28 -7.03
C PHE A 59 -16.25 3.55 -7.21
N PHE A 60 -15.68 4.04 -6.11
CA PHE A 60 -14.63 5.04 -6.13
C PHE A 60 -13.35 4.45 -5.51
N ILE A 61 -12.24 4.43 -6.25
CA ILE A 61 -10.93 4.00 -5.74
C ILE A 61 -10.09 5.25 -5.43
N GLN A 62 -9.82 5.47 -4.13
CA GLN A 62 -8.99 6.57 -3.65
C GLN A 62 -7.52 6.18 -3.70
N GLY A 63 -6.88 6.40 -4.85
CA GLY A 63 -5.45 6.14 -5.05
C GLY A 63 -4.55 7.33 -4.71
N ALA A 64 -5.12 8.53 -4.55
CA ALA A 64 -4.36 9.70 -4.14
C ALA A 64 -4.03 9.64 -2.65
N SER A 65 -2.75 9.79 -2.30
CA SER A 65 -2.27 9.78 -0.91
C SER A 65 -1.00 10.61 -0.78
N TYR A 66 -0.87 11.35 0.31
CA TYR A 66 0.38 11.96 0.71
C TYR A 66 1.13 10.96 1.60
N HIS A 67 2.13 10.26 1.06
CA HIS A 67 2.74 9.08 1.70
C HIS A 67 4.26 9.16 1.91
N VAL A 68 4.91 10.26 1.54
CA VAL A 68 6.35 10.45 1.79
C VAL A 68 6.52 10.93 3.22
N VAL A 69 6.85 9.98 4.12
CA VAL A 69 6.87 10.18 5.58
C VAL A 69 7.79 11.34 5.97
N GLU A 70 8.94 11.47 5.30
CA GLU A 70 9.93 12.52 5.52
C GLU A 70 9.43 13.93 5.13
N GLU A 71 8.49 14.02 4.18
CA GLU A 71 7.95 15.29 3.67
C GLU A 71 6.71 15.76 4.43
N ILE A 72 5.99 14.88 5.11
CA ILE A 72 4.75 15.21 5.81
C ILE A 72 4.96 16.28 6.88
N ASN A 73 6.06 16.21 7.62
CA ASN A 73 6.39 17.21 8.64
C ASN A 73 6.68 18.59 8.05
N LYS A 74 7.10 18.65 6.79
CA LYS A 74 7.37 19.92 6.07
C LYS A 74 6.08 20.51 5.46
N ASN A 75 5.13 19.64 5.07
CA ASN A 75 3.90 20.02 4.37
C ASN A 75 2.65 19.45 5.07
N PRO A 76 2.44 19.71 6.39
CA PRO A 76 1.37 19.05 7.16
C PRO A 76 -0.03 19.43 6.66
N LYS A 77 -0.22 20.66 6.17
CA LYS A 77 -1.51 21.10 5.62
C LYS A 77 -1.89 20.28 4.39
N GLU A 78 -1.01 20.18 3.40
CA GLU A 78 -1.28 19.39 2.19
C GLU A 78 -1.52 17.91 2.53
N ALA A 79 -0.77 17.37 3.48
CA ALA A 79 -0.96 16.01 3.95
C ALA A 79 -2.33 15.80 4.61
N CYS A 80 -2.82 16.75 5.41
CA CYS A 80 -4.17 16.73 5.97
C CYS A 80 -5.25 16.85 4.88
N ASP A 81 -5.06 17.77 3.93
CA ASP A 81 -6.02 17.98 2.84
C ASP A 81 -6.20 16.68 2.01
N VAL A 82 -5.08 16.00 1.69
CA VAL A 82 -5.11 14.77 0.89
C VAL A 82 -5.56 13.53 1.68
N ASN A 83 -5.09 13.34 2.93
CA ASN A 83 -5.32 12.10 3.67
C ASN A 83 -6.54 12.13 4.59
N ILE A 84 -7.11 13.32 4.89
CA ILE A 84 -8.24 13.50 5.81
C ILE A 84 -9.39 14.22 5.12
N ALA A 85 -9.22 15.48 4.69
CA ALA A 85 -10.32 16.27 4.15
C ALA A 85 -10.93 15.63 2.89
N SER A 86 -10.09 15.11 1.98
CA SER A 86 -10.56 14.41 0.79
C SER A 86 -11.41 13.17 1.12
N LEU A 87 -11.04 12.41 2.16
CA LEU A 87 -11.82 11.24 2.60
C LEU A 87 -13.18 11.64 3.17
N HIS A 88 -13.25 12.75 3.89
CA HIS A 88 -14.54 13.28 4.35
C HIS A 88 -15.45 13.63 3.15
N TYR A 89 -14.94 14.36 2.15
CA TYR A 89 -15.70 14.67 0.93
C TYR A 89 -16.15 13.42 0.17
N LEU A 90 -15.24 12.46 0.01
CA LEU A 90 -15.54 11.19 -0.65
C LEU A 90 -16.58 10.37 0.10
N THR A 91 -16.54 10.35 1.42
CA THR A 91 -17.54 9.67 2.25
C THR A 91 -18.94 10.26 2.03
N GLU A 92 -19.08 11.60 2.06
CA GLU A 92 -20.35 12.27 1.78
C GLU A 92 -20.88 11.92 0.38
N LEU A 93 -20.00 11.99 -0.63
CA LEU A 93 -20.37 11.69 -2.01
C LEU A 93 -20.71 10.22 -2.22
N CYS A 94 -19.92 9.30 -1.67
CA CYS A 94 -20.20 7.88 -1.78
C CYS A 94 -21.53 7.49 -1.14
N ASN A 95 -21.87 8.05 0.02
CA ASN A 95 -23.17 7.84 0.64
C ASN A 95 -24.31 8.42 -0.24
N LYS A 96 -24.13 9.67 -0.71
CA LYS A 96 -25.14 10.36 -1.57
C LYS A 96 -25.44 9.59 -2.86
N TYR A 97 -24.43 9.03 -3.49
CA TYR A 97 -24.54 8.33 -4.78
C TYR A 97 -24.61 6.79 -4.64
N ASN A 98 -24.72 6.27 -3.41
CA ASN A 98 -24.74 4.83 -3.12
C ASN A 98 -23.50 4.07 -3.68
N CYS A 99 -22.35 4.72 -3.70
CA CYS A 99 -21.07 4.29 -4.25
C CYS A 99 -20.23 3.58 -3.18
N THR A 100 -19.53 2.52 -3.53
CA THR A 100 -18.60 1.84 -2.61
C THR A 100 -17.22 2.49 -2.69
N LEU A 101 -16.71 2.99 -1.56
CA LEU A 101 -15.39 3.61 -1.46
C LEU A 101 -14.31 2.57 -1.15
N ILE A 102 -13.27 2.50 -1.99
CA ILE A 102 -12.07 1.72 -1.73
C ILE A 102 -10.94 2.68 -1.37
N ASN A 103 -10.45 2.58 -0.14
CA ASN A 103 -9.37 3.42 0.40
C ASN A 103 -8.17 2.57 0.81
N PHE A 104 -6.97 3.12 0.65
CA PHE A 104 -5.74 2.48 1.08
C PHE A 104 -5.21 3.17 2.34
N SER A 105 -5.07 2.40 3.42
CA SER A 105 -4.39 2.75 4.64
C SER A 105 -3.01 2.10 4.71
N THR A 106 -2.42 1.98 5.88
CA THR A 106 -1.02 1.58 6.07
C THR A 106 -0.83 0.76 7.34
N ASN A 107 0.17 -0.14 7.34
CA ASN A 107 0.70 -0.78 8.53
C ASN A 107 1.29 0.22 9.55
N TYR A 108 1.65 1.45 9.14
CA TYR A 108 2.17 2.50 10.05
C TYR A 108 1.13 3.06 11.03
N VAL A 109 -0.09 2.58 11.01
CA VAL A 109 -1.06 2.82 12.09
C VAL A 109 -0.66 2.10 13.39
N PHE A 110 0.21 1.12 13.32
CA PHE A 110 0.70 0.36 14.47
C PHE A 110 2.03 0.91 15.01
N SER A 111 2.24 0.75 16.33
CA SER A 111 3.45 1.23 17.00
C SER A 111 4.69 0.35 16.76
N GLY A 112 4.47 -0.90 16.38
CA GLY A 112 5.51 -1.92 16.34
C GLY A 112 5.88 -2.50 17.71
N LEU A 113 5.10 -2.18 18.74
CA LEU A 113 5.25 -2.68 20.11
C LEU A 113 4.01 -3.50 20.46
N LYS A 114 3.95 -4.74 20.01
CA LYS A 114 2.93 -5.66 20.50
C LYS A 114 3.24 -6.09 21.91
N PRO A 115 2.26 -6.10 22.83
CA PRO A 115 2.43 -6.82 24.07
C PRO A 115 2.67 -8.31 23.75
N PRO A 116 3.55 -9.00 24.52
CA PRO A 116 3.71 -10.45 24.36
C PRO A 116 2.33 -11.11 24.53
N PRO A 117 1.98 -12.10 23.70
CA PRO A 117 0.73 -12.84 23.85
C PRO A 117 0.69 -13.47 25.23
N GLU A 118 -0.47 -13.43 25.89
CA GLU A 118 -0.66 -14.03 27.23
C GLU A 118 -0.47 -15.55 27.22
N ASP A 119 -0.69 -16.19 26.05
CA ASP A 119 -0.40 -17.59 25.78
C ASP A 119 0.60 -17.71 24.63
N PHE A 120 1.63 -18.53 24.81
CA PHE A 120 2.75 -18.78 23.87
C PHE A 120 2.34 -19.38 22.48
N GLN A 121 1.22 -18.98 21.92
CA GLN A 121 0.76 -19.43 20.61
C GLN A 121 1.06 -18.39 19.55
N GLU A 122 1.94 -18.76 18.62
CA GLU A 122 2.32 -18.16 17.34
C GLU A 122 2.58 -16.63 17.31
N LEU A 123 3.65 -16.26 16.67
CA LEU A 123 4.05 -14.87 16.37
C LEU A 123 2.86 -14.06 15.86
N ASP A 124 2.29 -13.27 16.74
CA ASP A 124 1.08 -12.51 16.47
C ASP A 124 1.35 -11.35 15.54
N HIS A 125 1.08 -11.56 14.26
CA HIS A 125 0.91 -10.45 13.32
C HIS A 125 -0.27 -9.58 13.75
N TYR A 126 -0.23 -8.28 13.42
CA TYR A 126 -1.34 -7.39 13.69
C TYR A 126 -2.59 -7.80 12.93
N ASN A 127 -3.71 -7.92 13.64
CA ASN A 127 -5.04 -8.17 13.12
C ASN A 127 -5.79 -6.84 12.93
N GLU A 128 -6.89 -6.86 12.18
CA GLU A 128 -7.72 -5.67 11.96
C GLU A 128 -8.43 -5.17 13.23
N ILE A 129 -8.52 -5.99 14.27
CA ILE A 129 -9.12 -5.63 15.57
C ILE A 129 -8.09 -5.10 16.58
N ASP A 130 -6.78 -5.18 16.28
CA ASP A 130 -5.75 -4.62 17.16
C ASP A 130 -5.81 -3.09 17.16
N ASP A 131 -5.62 -2.49 18.34
CA ASP A 131 -5.69 -1.04 18.52
C ASP A 131 -4.52 -0.32 17.81
N PRO A 132 -4.80 0.62 16.90
CA PRO A 132 -3.78 1.44 16.30
C PRO A 132 -3.10 2.37 17.31
N SER A 133 -1.78 2.48 17.22
CA SER A 133 -0.96 3.37 18.04
C SER A 133 0.21 3.94 17.22
N PRO A 134 -0.06 4.83 16.25
CA PRO A 134 0.94 5.30 15.29
C PRO A 134 2.03 6.14 15.96
N VAL A 135 3.29 5.94 15.55
CA VAL A 135 4.47 6.61 16.13
C VAL A 135 4.97 7.81 15.31
N ASN A 136 4.34 8.09 14.18
CA ASN A 136 4.69 9.23 13.32
C ASN A 136 3.45 9.88 12.70
N LEU A 137 3.62 11.10 12.19
CA LEU A 137 2.49 11.89 11.64
C LEU A 137 1.80 11.19 10.46
N TYR A 138 2.54 10.46 9.62
CA TYR A 138 1.93 9.70 8.52
C TYR A 138 0.91 8.68 9.03
N GLY A 139 1.31 7.84 9.97
CA GLY A 139 0.42 6.86 10.60
C GLY A 139 -0.79 7.50 11.27
N ILE A 140 -0.58 8.64 11.97
CA ILE A 140 -1.67 9.41 12.61
C ILE A 140 -2.69 9.87 11.57
N LEU A 141 -2.26 10.48 10.47
CA LEU A 141 -3.16 10.98 9.43
C LEU A 141 -3.91 9.84 8.72
N LYS A 142 -3.24 8.72 8.46
CA LYS A 142 -3.89 7.54 7.87
C LYS A 142 -4.92 6.94 8.84
N TYR A 143 -4.60 6.83 10.12
CA TYR A 143 -5.54 6.35 11.13
C TYR A 143 -6.75 7.30 11.29
N ALA A 144 -6.54 8.63 11.29
CA ALA A 144 -7.64 9.57 11.29
C ALA A 144 -8.59 9.38 10.08
N GLY A 145 -8.03 9.10 8.90
CA GLY A 145 -8.82 8.73 7.71
C GLY A 145 -9.61 7.44 7.89
N GLU A 146 -9.05 6.42 8.54
CA GLU A 146 -9.77 5.18 8.89
C GLU A 146 -10.99 5.46 9.79
N GLN A 147 -10.84 6.37 10.77
CA GLN A 147 -11.92 6.74 11.67
C GLN A 147 -13.06 7.46 10.93
N ILE A 148 -12.75 8.34 9.97
CA ILE A 148 -13.78 8.96 9.12
C ILE A 148 -14.58 7.89 8.37
N LEU A 149 -13.91 6.94 7.74
CA LEU A 149 -14.59 5.87 7.01
C LEU A 149 -15.46 5.00 7.91
N SER A 150 -14.92 4.53 9.04
CA SER A 150 -15.63 3.62 9.95
C SER A 150 -16.86 4.24 10.61
N THR A 151 -16.85 5.57 10.81
CA THR A 151 -17.94 6.28 11.49
C THR A 151 -18.97 6.86 10.55
N SER A 152 -18.61 7.14 9.30
CA SER A 152 -19.44 7.97 8.42
C SER A 152 -19.69 7.38 7.03
N CYS A 153 -18.95 6.35 6.58
CA CYS A 153 -19.14 5.75 5.27
C CYS A 153 -19.95 4.45 5.36
N GLU A 154 -21.03 4.37 4.59
CA GLU A 154 -21.93 3.21 4.63
C GLU A 154 -21.34 1.98 3.89
N LYS A 155 -20.64 2.23 2.79
CA LYS A 155 -20.08 1.20 1.91
C LYS A 155 -18.61 1.47 1.64
N TYR A 156 -17.72 0.73 2.29
CA TYR A 156 -16.28 0.92 2.08
C TYR A 156 -15.47 -0.35 2.25
N TYR A 157 -14.37 -0.40 1.54
CA TYR A 157 -13.22 -1.25 1.84
C TYR A 157 -12.06 -0.35 2.20
N ASN A 158 -11.61 -0.40 3.45
CA ASN A 158 -10.40 0.28 3.90
C ASN A 158 -9.29 -0.75 4.03
N ILE A 159 -8.24 -0.62 3.22
CA ILE A 159 -7.22 -1.65 3.06
C ILE A 159 -5.89 -1.14 3.60
N ARG A 160 -5.43 -1.69 4.73
CA ARG A 160 -4.08 -1.45 5.23
C ARG A 160 -3.10 -2.25 4.40
N VAL A 161 -2.23 -1.54 3.69
CA VAL A 161 -1.15 -2.11 2.88
C VAL A 161 0.20 -1.86 3.52
N SER A 162 1.22 -2.64 3.13
CA SER A 162 2.57 -2.52 3.65
C SER A 162 3.60 -2.67 2.53
N GLY A 163 4.71 -1.95 2.61
CA GLY A 163 5.90 -2.11 1.81
C GLY A 163 5.67 -2.26 0.29
N LEU A 164 4.83 -1.42 -0.32
CA LEU A 164 4.43 -1.56 -1.72
C LEU A 164 5.59 -1.48 -2.71
N PHE A 165 5.62 -2.42 -3.65
CA PHE A 165 6.49 -2.39 -4.82
C PHE A 165 5.75 -2.87 -6.07
N GLY A 166 6.08 -2.27 -7.22
CA GLY A 166 5.48 -2.58 -8.51
C GLY A 166 6.29 -1.95 -9.65
N LYS A 167 6.06 -2.40 -10.88
CA LYS A 167 6.85 -1.97 -12.05
C LYS A 167 6.80 -0.48 -12.35
N THR A 168 5.69 0.18 -12.06
CA THR A 168 5.54 1.63 -12.26
C THR A 168 6.36 2.44 -11.25
N GLY A 169 6.64 1.85 -10.07
CA GLY A 169 7.30 2.55 -8.96
C GLY A 169 6.44 3.64 -8.34
N SER A 170 6.94 4.27 -7.28
CA SER A 170 6.25 5.38 -6.62
C SER A 170 6.58 6.70 -7.33
N ARG A 171 5.57 7.40 -7.83
CA ARG A 171 5.73 8.71 -8.45
C ARG A 171 6.40 9.73 -7.51
N ALA A 172 6.03 9.75 -6.23
CA ALA A 172 6.62 10.63 -5.22
C ALA A 172 8.09 10.32 -4.92
N LYS A 173 8.59 9.16 -5.39
CA LYS A 173 9.99 8.71 -5.31
C LYS A 173 10.63 8.59 -6.70
N ASN A 174 10.22 9.45 -7.65
CA ASN A 174 10.73 9.47 -9.03
C ASN A 174 10.68 8.11 -9.75
N GLY A 175 9.61 7.35 -9.56
CA GLY A 175 9.43 6.03 -10.16
C GLY A 175 10.19 4.91 -9.46
N SER A 176 10.77 5.15 -8.26
CA SER A 176 11.48 4.13 -7.50
C SER A 176 10.60 3.49 -6.45
N ASN A 177 10.99 2.30 -6.01
CA ASN A 177 10.52 1.59 -4.82
C ASN A 177 11.71 0.86 -4.18
N PHE A 178 11.48 0.16 -3.08
CA PHE A 178 12.59 -0.44 -2.34
C PHE A 178 13.40 -1.45 -3.18
N PRO A 179 12.80 -2.45 -3.88
CA PRO A 179 13.55 -3.36 -4.75
C PRO A 179 14.36 -2.65 -5.85
N TYR A 180 13.80 -1.63 -6.51
CA TYR A 180 14.55 -0.84 -7.50
C TYR A 180 15.69 -0.04 -6.87
N THR A 181 15.50 0.49 -5.67
CA THR A 181 16.56 1.18 -4.94
C THR A 181 17.71 0.24 -4.61
N ILE A 182 17.41 -0.98 -4.15
CA ILE A 182 18.43 -2.00 -3.88
C ILE A 182 19.16 -2.39 -5.17
N LYS A 183 18.43 -2.69 -6.25
CA LYS A 183 19.05 -2.98 -7.57
C LYS A 183 20.04 -1.91 -7.97
N LYS A 184 19.62 -0.64 -7.95
CA LYS A 184 20.46 0.52 -8.29
C LYS A 184 21.70 0.62 -7.41
N ASN A 185 21.56 0.40 -6.11
CA ASN A 185 22.67 0.47 -5.16
C ASN A 185 23.65 -0.69 -5.35
N LEU A 186 23.17 -1.89 -5.69
CA LEU A 186 23.99 -3.05 -6.03
C LEU A 186 24.80 -2.79 -7.32
N GLU A 187 24.18 -2.22 -8.35
CA GLU A 187 24.87 -1.84 -9.59
C GLU A 187 25.97 -0.81 -9.31
N LEU A 188 25.73 0.16 -8.45
CA LEU A 188 26.72 1.17 -8.05
C LEU A 188 27.85 0.55 -7.21
N SER A 189 27.52 -0.32 -6.22
CA SER A 189 28.51 -0.97 -5.36
C SER A 189 29.39 -2.01 -6.09
N ASN A 190 28.98 -2.41 -7.29
CA ASN A 190 29.77 -3.31 -8.15
C ASN A 190 30.60 -2.56 -9.19
N SER A 191 30.59 -1.24 -9.20
CA SER A 191 31.46 -0.42 -10.06
C SER A 191 32.88 -0.32 -9.47
N ALA A 192 33.88 -0.09 -10.33
CA ALA A 192 35.29 -0.04 -9.93
C ALA A 192 35.60 1.04 -8.87
N ASP A 193 34.74 2.04 -8.74
CA ASP A 193 34.92 3.17 -7.83
C ASP A 193 34.21 3.00 -6.47
N HIS A 194 33.31 1.99 -6.32
CA HIS A 194 32.52 1.77 -5.10
C HIS A 194 32.42 0.27 -4.80
N LEU A 195 33.25 -0.22 -3.86
CA LEU A 195 33.28 -1.63 -3.42
C LEU A 195 32.57 -1.86 -2.09
N GLU A 196 31.97 -0.83 -1.51
CA GLU A 196 31.29 -0.93 -0.22
C GLU A 196 29.94 -1.66 -0.36
N PRO A 197 29.64 -2.60 0.55
CA PRO A 197 28.33 -3.27 0.58
C PRO A 197 27.18 -2.28 0.81
N VAL A 198 26.00 -2.61 0.27
CA VAL A 198 24.78 -1.84 0.49
C VAL A 198 24.28 -2.03 1.92
N LYS A 199 24.28 -0.97 2.72
CA LYS A 199 23.77 -1.00 4.09
C LYS A 199 22.24 -0.99 4.11
N VAL A 200 21.62 -1.94 4.81
CA VAL A 200 20.16 -2.09 4.86
C VAL A 200 19.69 -2.39 6.29
N VAL A 201 18.62 -1.72 6.70
CA VAL A 201 18.02 -1.90 8.03
C VAL A 201 17.52 -3.33 8.22
N ALA A 202 17.91 -3.96 9.33
CA ALA A 202 17.63 -5.35 9.64
C ALA A 202 16.75 -5.58 10.88
N ASP A 203 16.37 -4.52 11.59
CA ASP A 203 15.58 -4.58 12.84
C ASP A 203 14.15 -3.99 12.66
N GLN A 204 13.68 -3.87 11.42
CA GLN A 204 12.28 -3.54 11.11
C GLN A 204 11.63 -4.73 10.41
N ILE A 205 10.59 -5.29 11.03
CA ILE A 205 9.81 -6.42 10.51
C ILE A 205 8.54 -5.88 9.84
N VAL A 206 8.29 -6.33 8.61
CA VAL A 206 7.16 -5.89 7.77
C VAL A 206 6.64 -7.05 6.92
N ASN A 207 5.51 -6.85 6.26
CA ASN A 207 5.21 -7.54 5.01
C ASN A 207 5.50 -6.58 3.87
N VAL A 208 5.89 -7.08 2.72
CA VAL A 208 5.96 -6.28 1.49
C VAL A 208 4.82 -6.66 0.57
N GLY A 209 4.38 -5.74 -0.27
CA GLY A 209 3.22 -5.93 -1.13
C GLY A 209 3.56 -5.70 -2.61
N TYR A 210 3.55 -6.77 -3.41
CA TYR A 210 3.64 -6.68 -4.86
C TYR A 210 2.31 -6.20 -5.43
N THR A 211 2.32 -5.03 -6.05
CA THR A 211 1.09 -4.34 -6.47
C THR A 211 0.22 -5.14 -7.45
N VAL A 212 0.81 -6.06 -8.22
CA VAL A 212 0.05 -6.96 -9.11
C VAL A 212 -0.80 -7.94 -8.30
N ASP A 213 -0.20 -8.61 -7.30
CA ASP A 213 -0.92 -9.57 -6.45
C ASP A 213 -2.04 -8.87 -5.68
N LEU A 214 -1.75 -7.68 -5.14
CA LEU A 214 -2.73 -6.90 -4.39
C LEU A 214 -3.88 -6.44 -5.30
N ALA A 215 -3.58 -6.04 -6.53
CA ALA A 215 -4.58 -5.61 -7.51
C ALA A 215 -5.56 -6.73 -7.86
N GLU A 216 -5.07 -7.95 -8.03
CA GLU A 216 -5.92 -9.14 -8.29
C GLU A 216 -6.90 -9.39 -7.14
N VAL A 217 -6.41 -9.33 -5.88
CA VAL A 217 -7.25 -9.48 -4.69
C VAL A 217 -8.30 -8.37 -4.62
N ILE A 218 -7.90 -7.10 -4.82
CA ILE A 218 -8.82 -5.95 -4.75
C ILE A 218 -9.92 -6.06 -5.82
N VAL A 219 -9.59 -6.44 -7.05
CA VAL A 219 -10.58 -6.63 -8.10
C VAL A 219 -11.51 -7.81 -7.79
N LYS A 220 -11.00 -8.89 -7.19
CA LYS A 220 -11.85 -9.99 -6.69
C LYS A 220 -12.78 -9.53 -5.57
N MET A 221 -12.33 -8.68 -4.64
CA MET A 221 -13.19 -8.04 -3.63
C MET A 221 -14.32 -7.24 -4.28
N MET A 222 -14.03 -6.47 -5.31
CA MET A 222 -15.02 -5.68 -6.06
C MET A 222 -16.05 -6.58 -6.78
N ARG A 223 -15.62 -7.70 -7.35
CA ARG A 223 -16.52 -8.68 -8.01
C ARG A 223 -17.45 -9.37 -7.03
N GLN A 224 -17.00 -9.58 -5.80
CA GLN A 224 -17.76 -10.27 -4.73
C GLN A 224 -18.50 -9.28 -3.81
N GLU A 225 -18.60 -8.01 -4.17
CA GLU A 225 -19.21 -6.97 -3.35
C GLU A 225 -20.55 -7.41 -2.73
N LYS A 226 -20.61 -7.38 -1.39
CA LYS A 226 -21.80 -7.64 -0.58
C LYS A 226 -21.75 -6.82 0.70
N GLN A 227 -22.91 -6.46 1.23
CA GLN A 227 -23.04 -5.62 2.44
C GLN A 227 -22.25 -6.16 3.65
N ASN A 228 -22.23 -7.47 3.86
CA ASN A 228 -21.53 -8.08 5.00
C ASN A 228 -20.01 -8.22 4.80
N LEU A 229 -19.48 -7.73 3.68
CA LEU A 229 -18.04 -7.77 3.37
C LEU A 229 -17.38 -6.39 3.47
N TYR A 230 -18.13 -5.31 3.71
CA TYR A 230 -17.54 -3.98 3.92
C TYR A 230 -16.73 -3.92 5.21
N GLY A 231 -15.76 -3.00 5.26
CA GLY A 231 -14.96 -2.73 6.44
C GLY A 231 -13.46 -2.68 6.20
N LEU A 232 -12.72 -2.88 7.27
CA LEU A 232 -11.25 -2.82 7.32
C LEU A 232 -10.63 -4.18 6.98
N TYR A 233 -9.57 -4.17 6.17
CA TYR A 233 -8.80 -5.35 5.78
C TYR A 233 -7.30 -5.08 5.77
N HIS A 234 -6.51 -6.10 6.05
CA HIS A 234 -5.08 -6.11 5.80
C HIS A 234 -4.79 -6.78 4.45
N LEU A 235 -3.83 -6.23 3.67
CA LEU A 235 -3.45 -6.80 2.39
C LEU A 235 -1.97 -6.53 2.07
N ALA A 236 -1.17 -7.57 2.08
CA ALA A 236 0.23 -7.62 1.66
C ALA A 236 0.56 -9.05 1.19
N ASN A 237 1.74 -9.29 0.63
CA ASN A 237 2.17 -10.66 0.38
C ASN A 237 2.42 -11.42 1.69
N LYS A 238 2.21 -12.73 1.68
CA LYS A 238 2.42 -13.60 2.84
C LYS A 238 3.88 -13.68 3.27
N GLY A 239 4.06 -13.93 4.55
CA GLY A 239 5.37 -14.00 5.21
C GLY A 239 5.84 -12.62 5.66
N GLU A 240 6.36 -12.58 6.86
CA GLU A 240 7.09 -11.44 7.39
C GLU A 240 8.53 -11.44 6.88
N CYS A 241 9.11 -10.27 6.84
CA CYS A 241 10.52 -10.09 6.47
C CYS A 241 11.05 -8.77 7.03
N THR A 242 12.34 -8.68 7.18
CA THR A 242 13.06 -7.43 7.40
C THR A 242 13.38 -6.77 6.05
N TRP A 243 13.65 -5.47 6.06
CA TRP A 243 14.15 -4.81 4.84
C TRP A 243 15.47 -5.41 4.35
N TYR A 244 16.32 -5.90 5.28
CA TYR A 244 17.55 -6.63 4.95
C TYR A 244 17.26 -7.92 4.17
N GLU A 245 16.30 -8.73 4.62
CA GLU A 245 15.92 -9.98 3.92
C GLU A 245 15.34 -9.70 2.54
N VAL A 246 14.52 -8.65 2.39
CA VAL A 246 14.06 -8.22 1.06
C VAL A 246 15.23 -7.84 0.16
N ALA A 247 16.22 -7.10 0.68
CA ALA A 247 17.40 -6.71 -0.09
C ALA A 247 18.29 -7.90 -0.43
N ALA A 248 18.47 -8.85 0.49
CA ALA A 248 19.19 -10.10 0.25
C ALA A 248 18.52 -10.94 -0.85
N LYS A 249 17.18 -11.04 -0.84
CA LYS A 249 16.43 -11.72 -1.89
C LYS A 249 16.57 -11.02 -3.24
N VAL A 250 16.57 -9.70 -3.27
CA VAL A 250 16.83 -8.93 -4.51
C VAL A 250 18.24 -9.21 -5.02
N ALA A 251 19.27 -9.24 -4.16
CA ALA A 251 20.64 -9.55 -4.55
C ALA A 251 20.74 -10.97 -5.13
N GLU A 252 20.15 -11.96 -4.46
CA GLU A 252 20.08 -13.36 -4.92
C GLU A 252 19.48 -13.45 -6.33
N VAL A 253 18.30 -12.86 -6.54
CA VAL A 253 17.57 -12.91 -7.83
C VAL A 253 18.36 -12.24 -8.95
N LEU A 254 19.14 -11.20 -8.64
CA LEU A 254 19.97 -10.48 -9.61
C LEU A 254 21.38 -11.09 -9.76
N GLY A 255 21.69 -12.20 -9.07
CA GLY A 255 22.97 -12.90 -9.17
C GLY A 255 24.13 -12.25 -8.41
N TYR A 256 23.85 -11.40 -7.43
CA TYR A 256 24.86 -10.84 -6.53
C TYR A 256 25.06 -11.74 -5.31
N GLY A 257 26.28 -11.76 -4.77
CA GLY A 257 26.60 -12.50 -3.54
C GLY A 257 26.05 -11.81 -2.27
N GLU A 258 25.88 -12.57 -1.19
CA GLU A 258 25.42 -12.07 0.11
C GLU A 258 26.37 -11.01 0.71
N ASP A 259 27.66 -11.05 0.37
CA ASP A 259 28.68 -10.08 0.77
C ASP A 259 28.39 -8.65 0.27
N LYS A 260 27.50 -8.49 -0.69
CA LYS A 260 27.08 -7.18 -1.24
C LYS A 260 26.07 -6.43 -0.38
N ILE A 261 25.51 -7.05 0.65
CA ILE A 261 24.53 -6.43 1.55
C ILE A 261 24.98 -6.56 3.00
N THR A 262 24.93 -5.46 3.75
CA THR A 262 25.30 -5.41 5.17
C THR A 262 24.10 -5.00 6.01
N PRO A 263 23.70 -5.79 7.03
CA PRO A 263 22.66 -5.42 7.96
C PRO A 263 23.11 -4.29 8.88
N ILE A 264 22.24 -3.30 9.09
CA ILE A 264 22.45 -2.22 10.06
C ILE A 264 21.19 -2.03 10.91
N PRO A 265 21.32 -1.51 12.15
CA PRO A 265 20.16 -1.14 12.96
C PRO A 265 19.49 0.15 12.40
N THR A 266 18.21 0.32 12.73
CA THR A 266 17.42 1.49 12.34
C THR A 266 18.07 2.82 12.71
N ASP A 267 18.67 2.90 13.90
CA ASP A 267 19.24 4.14 14.44
C ASP A 267 20.49 4.63 13.67
N GLU A 268 21.14 3.74 12.92
CA GLU A 268 22.24 4.13 12.02
C GLU A 268 21.73 4.78 10.74
N PHE A 269 20.52 4.46 10.30
CA PHE A 269 19.95 4.95 9.03
C PHE A 269 19.03 6.15 9.21
N TYR A 270 18.20 6.16 10.27
CA TYR A 270 17.18 7.18 10.53
C TYR A 270 17.44 7.86 11.87
N THR A 271 17.98 9.08 11.84
CA THR A 271 18.29 9.84 13.07
C THR A 271 17.11 10.67 13.59
N ASN A 272 16.16 11.06 12.72
CA ASN A 272 15.13 12.06 13.06
C ASN A 272 13.68 11.59 12.83
N LEU A 273 13.45 10.32 12.44
CA LEU A 273 12.13 9.82 12.13
C LEU A 273 11.87 8.49 12.85
N LYS A 274 10.88 8.48 13.73
CA LYS A 274 10.45 7.24 14.39
C LYS A 274 9.77 6.33 13.37
N ARG A 275 10.27 5.11 13.25
CA ARG A 275 9.65 4.02 12.48
C ARG A 275 9.32 2.85 13.41
N PRO A 276 8.17 2.22 13.24
CA PRO A 276 7.80 1.06 14.06
C PRO A 276 8.75 -0.11 13.77
N LYS A 277 9.05 -0.92 14.81
CA LYS A 277 9.96 -2.07 14.66
C LYS A 277 9.31 -3.29 14.02
N ASP A 278 8.09 -3.61 14.42
CA ASP A 278 7.32 -4.72 13.84
C ASP A 278 5.93 -4.22 13.46
N THR A 279 5.62 -4.28 12.18
CA THR A 279 4.30 -3.92 11.63
C THR A 279 3.76 -5.02 10.73
N SER A 280 4.16 -6.26 11.00
CA SER A 280 3.68 -7.43 10.27
C SER A 280 2.17 -7.58 10.40
N LEU A 281 1.51 -7.79 9.27
CA LEU A 281 0.06 -7.86 9.15
C LEU A 281 -0.41 -9.31 8.98
N ASN A 282 -1.53 -9.65 9.60
CA ASN A 282 -2.24 -10.89 9.36
C ASN A 282 -3.24 -10.71 8.20
N MET A 283 -3.18 -11.57 7.19
CA MET A 283 -4.06 -11.54 6.03
C MET A 283 -5.23 -12.54 6.11
N TRP A 284 -5.37 -13.24 7.23
CA TRP A 284 -6.38 -14.31 7.38
C TRP A 284 -7.80 -13.83 7.02
N LYS A 285 -8.16 -12.60 7.41
CA LYS A 285 -9.50 -12.05 7.17
C LYS A 285 -9.80 -11.89 5.68
N VAL A 286 -8.90 -11.27 4.93
CA VAL A 286 -9.12 -11.06 3.49
C VAL A 286 -9.12 -12.37 2.73
N GLU A 287 -8.23 -13.31 3.08
CA GLU A 287 -8.17 -14.62 2.45
C GLU A 287 -9.46 -15.43 2.64
N ASN A 288 -9.95 -15.49 3.88
CA ASN A 288 -11.15 -16.29 4.20
C ASN A 288 -12.45 -15.60 3.76
N ARG A 289 -12.52 -14.26 3.75
CA ARG A 289 -13.73 -13.54 3.36
C ARG A 289 -13.95 -13.54 1.85
N PHE A 290 -12.87 -13.55 1.07
CA PHE A 290 -12.93 -13.44 -0.39
C PHE A 290 -12.45 -14.72 -1.10
N ASP A 291 -12.12 -15.77 -0.35
CA ASP A 291 -11.60 -17.02 -0.91
C ASP A 291 -10.43 -16.76 -1.87
N VAL A 292 -9.38 -16.11 -1.35
CA VAL A 292 -8.14 -15.79 -2.06
C VAL A 292 -6.96 -16.48 -1.38
N GLU A 293 -5.98 -16.86 -2.17
CA GLU A 293 -4.66 -17.27 -1.69
C GLU A 293 -3.65 -16.20 -2.10
N ILE A 294 -2.99 -15.59 -1.11
CA ILE A 294 -2.01 -14.54 -1.36
C ILE A 294 -0.62 -15.18 -1.47
N PRO A 295 0.12 -14.92 -2.56
CA PRO A 295 1.48 -15.43 -2.73
C PRO A 295 2.45 -14.91 -1.65
N ARG A 296 3.55 -15.66 -1.43
CA ARG A 296 4.62 -15.21 -0.53
C ARG A 296 5.42 -14.05 -1.13
N TRP A 297 6.01 -13.25 -0.25
CA TRP A 297 6.79 -12.07 -0.63
C TRP A 297 8.08 -12.40 -1.42
N ASP A 298 8.73 -13.52 -1.09
CA ASP A 298 9.96 -13.96 -1.75
C ASP A 298 9.70 -14.39 -3.21
N ASP A 299 8.62 -15.16 -3.46
CA ASP A 299 8.13 -15.45 -4.81
C ASP A 299 7.74 -14.16 -5.57
N ALA A 300 7.10 -13.22 -4.88
CA ALA A 300 6.74 -11.94 -5.48
C ALA A 300 7.96 -11.13 -5.97
N ILE A 301 9.08 -11.14 -5.22
CA ILE A 301 10.35 -10.52 -5.64
C ILE A 301 10.92 -11.22 -6.86
N GLU A 302 10.89 -12.57 -6.92
CA GLU A 302 11.33 -13.32 -8.12
C GLU A 302 10.50 -12.93 -9.36
N ARG A 303 9.17 -12.92 -9.25
CA ARG A 303 8.27 -12.53 -10.34
C ARG A 303 8.47 -11.06 -10.75
N PHE A 304 8.77 -10.19 -9.80
CA PHE A 304 9.06 -8.78 -10.07
C PHE A 304 10.28 -8.60 -10.97
N PHE A 305 11.36 -9.36 -10.79
CA PHE A 305 12.56 -9.25 -11.60
C PHE A 305 12.63 -10.21 -12.79
N LYS A 306 11.75 -11.22 -12.89
CA LYS A 306 11.78 -12.27 -13.92
C LYS A 306 11.90 -11.76 -15.37
N ASN A 307 11.37 -10.58 -15.66
CA ASN A 307 11.41 -9.97 -16.99
C ASN A 307 12.57 -8.96 -17.16
N GLU A 308 13.48 -8.87 -16.20
CA GLU A 308 14.64 -7.97 -16.26
C GLU A 308 15.97 -8.72 -16.36
N VAL A 309 15.93 -10.05 -16.23
CA VAL A 309 17.09 -10.96 -16.34
C VAL A 309 17.27 -11.53 -17.76
N LEU A 310 16.43 -11.08 -18.70
CA LEU A 310 16.52 -11.49 -20.13
C LEU A 310 17.19 -10.40 -20.96
#